data_704829cfb94921ff3da395e0a0287385
#
_entry.id   704829cfb94921ff3da395e0a0287385
#
_cell.length_a   1.000
_cell.length_b   1.000
_cell.length_c   1.000
_cell.angle_alpha   90.00
_cell.angle_beta   90.00
_cell.angle_gamma   90.00
#
_symmetry.space_group_name_H-M   'P 1'
#
loop_
_entity.id
_entity.type
_entity.pdbx_description
1 polymer ?
#
loop_
_entity_poly.entity_id
_entity_poly.type
_entity_poly.pdbx_seq_one_letter_code
_entity_poly.pdbx_strand_id
1 'polypeptide(L)'
;MISFVGAGPGAPDLITLRGRDRLAAADVVVWASSLVPEAILAHAGVGAAIHDSATMTLEDVLSVYAAAGPDAAVVRLHSGDPSIYGAIGEQIDWCLANERDFEIVPGVSSLAAASAAIGRELTQPGVAQSVVLTRLPGRTSGSMPPGESVAAFAAHGATMAVFLSAARPVELACELLAVGSGYSADTPAAIVVRASWPDERVVMTTVGGLADDLSRLGARTTVLVLVGPALAGAGGRSHLYSPGFAHMFRRRSAPGTTAGRPA
;
A
#
# COMPACT_ATOMS: atom_id res chain seq x y z
N MET A 1 -26.25 -3.26 3.12
CA MET A 1 -25.11 -2.94 2.21
C MET A 1 -23.80 -3.34 2.85
N ILE A 2 -22.83 -3.85 2.08
CA ILE A 2 -21.47 -4.18 2.57
C ILE A 2 -20.47 -3.17 2.03
N SER A 3 -19.75 -2.47 2.90
CA SER A 3 -18.72 -1.49 2.53
C SER A 3 -17.33 -2.08 2.79
N PHE A 4 -16.54 -2.33 1.72
CA PHE A 4 -15.13 -2.70 1.82
C PHE A 4 -14.32 -1.42 2.02
N VAL A 5 -13.87 -1.15 3.23
CA VAL A 5 -13.27 0.12 3.62
C VAL A 5 -11.79 -0.02 3.87
N GLY A 6 -10.99 0.82 3.20
CA GLY A 6 -9.58 0.99 3.52
C GLY A 6 -9.39 1.70 4.86
N ALA A 7 -8.84 0.99 5.83
CA ALA A 7 -8.54 1.52 7.16
C ALA A 7 -7.32 2.45 7.18
N GLY A 8 -6.62 2.58 6.05
CA GLY A 8 -5.34 3.26 6.01
C GLY A 8 -4.17 2.37 6.48
N PRO A 9 -2.94 2.92 6.51
CA PRO A 9 -1.71 2.15 6.74
C PRO A 9 -1.46 1.82 8.22
N GLY A 10 -2.12 2.54 9.16
CA GLY A 10 -1.91 2.34 10.58
C GLY A 10 -2.50 3.44 11.44
N ALA A 11 -2.07 4.69 11.28
CA ALA A 11 -2.60 5.82 12.05
C ALA A 11 -4.11 5.99 11.80
N PRO A 12 -4.94 6.08 12.83
CA PRO A 12 -6.41 6.15 12.69
C PRO A 12 -6.90 7.38 11.91
N ASP A 13 -6.15 8.48 11.93
CA ASP A 13 -6.45 9.71 11.20
C ASP A 13 -6.14 9.64 9.70
N LEU A 14 -5.51 8.55 9.24
CA LEU A 14 -5.31 8.28 7.82
C LEU A 14 -6.44 7.47 7.17
N ILE A 15 -7.51 7.20 7.88
CA ILE A 15 -8.75 6.74 7.27
C ILE A 15 -9.37 7.88 6.44
N THR A 16 -9.99 7.56 5.31
CA THR A 16 -10.71 8.58 4.56
C THR A 16 -11.97 9.03 5.30
N LEU A 17 -12.41 10.25 5.07
CA LEU A 17 -13.67 10.75 5.66
C LEU A 17 -14.85 9.82 5.35
N ARG A 18 -14.94 9.34 4.10
CA ARG A 18 -15.97 8.37 3.72
C ARG A 18 -15.86 7.07 4.50
N GLY A 19 -14.63 6.54 4.64
CA GLY A 19 -14.39 5.32 5.41
C GLY A 19 -14.80 5.46 6.87
N ARG A 20 -14.45 6.57 7.50
CA ARG A 20 -14.87 6.92 8.86
C ARG A 20 -16.40 6.98 8.97
N ASP A 21 -17.06 7.66 8.03
CA ASP A 21 -18.51 7.84 8.08
C ASP A 21 -19.24 6.50 7.88
N ARG A 22 -18.71 5.59 7.04
CA ARG A 22 -19.23 4.22 6.92
C ARG A 22 -19.04 3.43 8.22
N LEU A 23 -17.88 3.55 8.83
CA LEU A 23 -17.56 2.85 10.09
C LEU A 23 -18.44 3.35 11.25
N ALA A 24 -18.70 4.66 11.32
CA ALA A 24 -19.57 5.26 12.32
C ALA A 24 -21.03 4.83 12.18
N ALA A 25 -21.49 4.54 10.96
CA ALA A 25 -22.86 4.11 10.66
C ALA A 25 -23.02 2.58 10.60
N ALA A 26 -21.98 1.81 10.90
CA ALA A 26 -22.01 0.35 10.76
C ALA A 26 -22.78 -0.31 11.90
N ASP A 27 -23.64 -1.29 11.56
CA ASP A 27 -24.23 -2.23 12.49
C ASP A 27 -23.26 -3.37 12.83
N VAL A 28 -22.44 -3.77 11.84
CA VAL A 28 -21.45 -4.85 11.96
C VAL A 28 -20.13 -4.40 11.36
N VAL A 29 -19.03 -4.65 12.08
CA VAL A 29 -17.67 -4.39 11.63
C VAL A 29 -16.88 -5.70 11.63
N VAL A 30 -16.32 -6.06 10.50
CA VAL A 30 -15.37 -7.18 10.35
C VAL A 30 -14.00 -6.61 10.08
N TRP A 31 -13.02 -6.86 10.94
CA TRP A 31 -11.66 -6.33 10.87
C TRP A 31 -10.62 -7.40 11.15
N ALA A 32 -9.38 -7.19 10.75
CA ALA A 32 -8.28 -8.13 11.02
C ALA A 32 -7.31 -7.48 12.01
N SER A 33 -7.34 -7.88 13.28
CA SER A 33 -6.48 -7.36 14.36
C SER A 33 -4.98 -7.52 14.07
N SER A 34 -4.63 -8.49 13.23
CA SER A 34 -3.23 -8.74 12.82
C SER A 34 -2.67 -7.68 11.87
N LEU A 35 -3.51 -6.88 11.20
CA LEU A 35 -3.11 -5.95 10.15
C LEU A 35 -3.65 -4.53 10.36
N VAL A 36 -4.73 -4.37 11.10
CA VAL A 36 -5.40 -3.09 11.33
C VAL A 36 -5.36 -2.80 12.83
N PRO A 37 -4.83 -1.65 13.29
CA PRO A 37 -4.75 -1.35 14.71
C PRO A 37 -6.15 -1.16 15.33
N GLU A 38 -6.31 -1.62 16.55
CA GLU A 38 -7.57 -1.52 17.30
C GLU A 38 -8.06 -0.07 17.44
N ALA A 39 -7.14 0.88 17.50
CA ALA A 39 -7.47 2.30 17.61
C ALA A 39 -8.40 2.81 16.50
N ILE A 40 -8.46 2.15 15.34
CA ILE A 40 -9.38 2.49 14.25
C ILE A 40 -10.85 2.27 14.66
N LEU A 41 -11.10 1.31 15.54
CA LEU A 41 -12.44 0.98 16.00
C LEU A 41 -13.07 2.10 16.86
N ALA A 42 -12.28 3.07 17.32
CA ALA A 42 -12.81 4.27 17.97
C ALA A 42 -13.72 5.10 17.06
N HIS A 43 -13.68 4.87 15.74
CA HIS A 43 -14.59 5.49 14.78
C HIS A 43 -15.87 4.68 14.56
N ALA A 44 -15.98 3.45 15.10
CA ALA A 44 -17.18 2.64 14.95
C ALA A 44 -18.34 3.20 15.76
N GLY A 45 -19.56 3.01 15.25
CA GLY A 45 -20.78 3.40 15.94
C GLY A 45 -20.94 2.69 17.29
N VAL A 46 -21.55 3.38 18.25
CA VAL A 46 -21.87 2.78 19.54
C VAL A 46 -22.87 1.64 19.33
N GLY A 47 -22.50 0.42 19.76
CA GLY A 47 -23.34 -0.77 19.62
C GLY A 47 -23.08 -1.59 18.35
N ALA A 48 -22.16 -1.19 17.47
CA ALA A 48 -21.74 -2.01 16.35
C ALA A 48 -21.17 -3.36 16.83
N ALA A 49 -21.60 -4.46 16.22
CA ALA A 49 -21.05 -5.78 16.48
C ALA A 49 -19.65 -5.90 15.82
N ILE A 50 -18.62 -6.10 16.62
CA ILE A 50 -17.23 -6.16 16.15
C ILE A 50 -16.78 -7.63 16.04
N HIS A 51 -16.32 -8.04 14.85
CA HIS A 51 -15.81 -9.37 14.56
C HIS A 51 -14.33 -9.29 14.14
N ASP A 52 -13.46 -9.95 14.89
CA ASP A 52 -12.04 -10.08 14.51
C ASP A 52 -11.85 -11.25 13.55
N SER A 53 -11.49 -10.95 12.33
CA SER A 53 -11.26 -11.93 11.27
C SER A 53 -9.82 -12.46 11.19
N ALA A 54 -8.95 -12.15 12.15
CA ALA A 54 -7.56 -12.60 12.12
C ALA A 54 -7.41 -14.12 12.07
N THR A 55 -8.40 -14.87 12.58
CA THR A 55 -8.44 -16.35 12.61
C THR A 55 -9.57 -16.95 11.76
N MET A 56 -10.34 -16.11 11.06
CA MET A 56 -11.49 -16.55 10.26
C MET A 56 -11.04 -17.06 8.88
N THR A 57 -11.76 -18.05 8.39
CA THR A 57 -11.76 -18.45 6.97
C THR A 57 -12.66 -17.50 6.16
N LEU A 58 -12.66 -17.65 4.83
CA LEU A 58 -13.61 -16.92 3.98
C LEU A 58 -15.07 -17.24 4.38
N GLU A 59 -15.37 -18.52 4.58
CA GLU A 59 -16.69 -19.01 4.94
C GLU A 59 -17.18 -18.40 6.27
N ASP A 60 -16.29 -18.25 7.24
CA ASP A 60 -16.62 -17.59 8.52
C ASP A 60 -16.99 -16.13 8.30
N VAL A 61 -16.23 -15.40 7.49
CA VAL A 61 -16.52 -14.00 7.14
C VAL A 61 -17.85 -13.89 6.40
N LEU A 62 -18.10 -14.76 5.42
CA LEU A 62 -19.36 -14.78 4.67
C LEU A 62 -20.55 -15.14 5.55
N SER A 63 -20.35 -15.99 6.55
CA SER A 63 -21.39 -16.32 7.55
C SER A 63 -21.75 -15.09 8.39
N VAL A 64 -20.80 -14.23 8.76
CA VAL A 64 -21.08 -12.95 9.42
C VAL A 64 -21.93 -12.05 8.52
N TYR A 65 -21.60 -11.98 7.21
CA TYR A 65 -22.38 -11.17 6.26
C TYR A 65 -23.82 -11.66 6.12
N ALA A 66 -24.01 -12.97 6.05
CA ALA A 66 -25.34 -13.60 5.96
C ALA A 66 -26.16 -13.36 7.23
N ALA A 67 -25.54 -13.49 8.41
CA ALA A 67 -26.20 -13.29 9.71
C ALA A 67 -26.60 -11.84 9.96
N ALA A 68 -25.90 -10.87 9.37
CA ALA A 68 -26.19 -9.44 9.55
C ALA A 68 -27.54 -8.99 8.91
N GLY A 69 -28.19 -9.85 8.13
CA GLY A 69 -29.45 -9.51 7.48
C GLY A 69 -29.32 -8.54 6.30
N PRO A 70 -30.36 -8.42 5.46
CA PRO A 70 -30.29 -7.68 4.19
C PRO A 70 -30.10 -6.17 4.37
N ASP A 71 -30.72 -5.57 5.37
CA ASP A 71 -30.74 -4.13 5.59
C ASP A 71 -29.56 -3.60 6.41
N ALA A 72 -28.81 -4.50 7.07
CA ALA A 72 -27.71 -4.11 7.94
C ALA A 72 -26.56 -3.45 7.14
N ALA A 73 -25.99 -2.40 7.72
CA ALA A 73 -24.77 -1.76 7.27
C ALA A 73 -23.55 -2.56 7.81
N VAL A 74 -22.87 -3.27 6.92
CA VAL A 74 -21.69 -4.06 7.26
C VAL A 74 -20.45 -3.34 6.75
N VAL A 75 -19.45 -3.14 7.60
CA VAL A 75 -18.14 -2.63 7.21
C VAL A 75 -17.11 -3.74 7.30
N ARG A 76 -16.42 -4.02 6.17
CA ARG A 76 -15.24 -4.85 6.12
C ARG A 76 -14.01 -3.95 6.06
N LEU A 77 -13.24 -3.88 7.15
CA LEU A 77 -12.01 -3.11 7.22
C LEU A 77 -10.82 -3.88 6.62
N HIS A 78 -10.09 -3.21 5.73
CA HIS A 78 -8.86 -3.71 5.11
C HIS A 78 -7.69 -2.80 5.45
N SER A 79 -6.52 -3.37 5.74
CA SER A 79 -5.29 -2.60 5.90
C SER A 79 -4.94 -1.88 4.59
N GLY A 80 -4.55 -0.62 4.67
CA GLY A 80 -4.24 0.19 3.51
C GLY A 80 -5.46 0.47 2.64
N ASP A 81 -5.44 -0.05 1.43
CA ASP A 81 -6.49 0.05 0.42
C ASP A 81 -7.02 -1.36 0.05
N PRO A 82 -8.33 -1.58 -0.02
CA PRO A 82 -8.91 -2.90 -0.33
C PRO A 82 -8.50 -3.46 -1.69
N SER A 83 -8.19 -2.61 -2.66
CA SER A 83 -7.83 -3.01 -4.03
C SER A 83 -6.41 -3.58 -4.16
N ILE A 84 -5.56 -3.40 -3.13
CA ILE A 84 -4.16 -3.86 -3.13
C ILE A 84 -4.00 -5.00 -2.13
N TYR A 85 -3.97 -6.23 -2.61
CA TYR A 85 -3.84 -7.47 -1.80
C TYR A 85 -4.91 -7.63 -0.71
N GLY A 86 -6.09 -7.02 -0.90
CA GLY A 86 -7.20 -7.07 0.05
C GLY A 86 -8.01 -8.36 0.03
N ALA A 87 -7.82 -9.25 -0.95
CA ALA A 87 -8.58 -10.49 -1.13
C ALA A 87 -10.11 -10.26 -1.07
N ILE A 88 -10.58 -9.20 -1.76
CA ILE A 88 -12.01 -8.82 -1.77
C ILE A 88 -12.79 -9.50 -2.91
N GLY A 89 -12.12 -10.09 -3.92
CA GLY A 89 -12.79 -10.64 -5.09
C GLY A 89 -13.85 -11.67 -4.73
N GLU A 90 -13.49 -12.70 -3.98
CA GLU A 90 -14.41 -13.78 -3.54
C GLU A 90 -15.56 -13.25 -2.65
N GLN A 91 -15.31 -12.21 -1.87
CA GLN A 91 -16.33 -11.57 -1.05
C GLN A 91 -17.31 -10.75 -1.91
N ILE A 92 -16.82 -10.09 -2.96
CA ILE A 92 -17.65 -9.39 -3.96
C ILE A 92 -18.49 -10.40 -4.73
N ASP A 93 -17.89 -11.53 -5.17
CA ASP A 93 -18.64 -12.59 -5.87
C ASP A 93 -19.78 -13.12 -5.00
N TRP A 94 -19.56 -13.28 -3.69
CA TRP A 94 -20.62 -13.63 -2.75
C TRP A 94 -21.71 -12.55 -2.70
N CYS A 95 -21.37 -11.27 -2.66
CA CYS A 95 -22.34 -10.18 -2.66
C CYS A 95 -23.21 -10.24 -3.92
N LEU A 96 -22.60 -10.43 -5.09
CA LEU A 96 -23.30 -10.53 -6.36
C LEU A 96 -24.25 -11.76 -6.40
N ALA A 97 -23.78 -12.91 -5.91
CA ALA A 97 -24.57 -14.14 -5.88
C ALA A 97 -25.76 -14.09 -4.91
N ASN A 98 -25.69 -13.22 -3.89
CA ASN A 98 -26.73 -13.07 -2.87
C ASN A 98 -27.52 -11.74 -2.99
N GLU A 99 -27.43 -11.07 -4.14
CA GLU A 99 -28.10 -9.80 -4.42
C GLU A 99 -27.87 -8.76 -3.31
N ARG A 100 -26.64 -8.79 -2.72
CA ARG A 100 -26.25 -7.89 -1.63
C ARG A 100 -25.51 -6.69 -2.20
N ASP A 101 -26.06 -5.49 -2.00
CA ASP A 101 -25.37 -4.25 -2.38
C ASP A 101 -24.03 -4.13 -1.68
N PHE A 102 -23.04 -3.67 -2.43
CA PHE A 102 -21.71 -3.39 -1.90
C PHE A 102 -21.08 -2.13 -2.51
N GLU A 103 -20.10 -1.60 -1.81
CA GLU A 103 -19.20 -0.55 -2.32
C GLU A 103 -17.77 -0.80 -1.89
N ILE A 104 -16.82 -0.22 -2.63
CA ILE A 104 -15.40 -0.16 -2.24
C ILE A 104 -15.07 1.28 -1.89
N VAL A 105 -14.62 1.51 -0.66
CA VAL A 105 -14.17 2.81 -0.18
C VAL A 105 -12.65 2.81 -0.15
N PRO A 106 -11.98 3.56 -1.04
CA PRO A 106 -10.52 3.61 -1.10
C PRO A 106 -9.89 4.03 0.22
N GLY A 107 -8.69 3.53 0.47
CA GLY A 107 -7.89 3.88 1.63
C GLY A 107 -6.50 4.40 1.26
N VAL A 108 -5.78 4.95 2.24
CA VAL A 108 -4.38 5.33 2.07
C VAL A 108 -3.53 4.07 2.10
N SER A 109 -2.92 3.72 0.97
CA SER A 109 -2.05 2.55 0.87
C SER A 109 -0.80 2.69 1.74
N SER A 110 -0.30 1.58 2.28
CA SER A 110 1.00 1.53 2.97
C SER A 110 2.17 1.97 2.07
N LEU A 111 2.03 1.91 0.74
CA LEU A 111 3.00 2.51 -0.18
C LEU A 111 3.13 4.02 0.02
N ALA A 112 2.00 4.73 0.09
CA ALA A 112 1.99 6.17 0.29
C ALA A 112 2.55 6.54 1.67
N ALA A 113 2.19 5.79 2.70
CA ALA A 113 2.73 6.00 4.05
C ALA A 113 4.24 5.72 4.12
N ALA A 114 4.71 4.66 3.50
CA ALA A 114 6.15 4.35 3.46
C ALA A 114 6.93 5.41 2.68
N SER A 115 6.40 5.92 1.56
CA SER A 115 6.98 7.04 0.81
C SER A 115 7.09 8.30 1.68
N ALA A 116 6.04 8.61 2.44
CA ALA A 116 6.03 9.73 3.38
C ALA A 116 7.05 9.53 4.52
N ALA A 117 7.12 8.33 5.10
CA ALA A 117 8.04 8.00 6.19
C ALA A 117 9.52 8.16 5.79
N ILE A 118 9.87 7.82 4.55
CA ILE A 118 11.23 8.01 4.02
C ILE A 118 11.47 9.40 3.42
N GLY A 119 10.43 10.26 3.32
CA GLY A 119 10.52 11.59 2.74
C GLY A 119 10.95 11.59 1.27
N ARG A 120 10.44 10.65 0.46
CA ARG A 120 10.83 10.51 -0.96
C ARG A 120 9.61 10.46 -1.87
N GLU A 121 9.71 11.17 -3.00
CA GLU A 121 8.84 10.94 -4.16
C GLU A 121 9.34 9.70 -4.92
N LEU A 122 8.42 8.80 -5.24
CA LEU A 122 8.75 7.53 -5.90
C LEU A 122 8.90 7.66 -7.42
N THR A 123 8.42 8.76 -7.99
CA THR A 123 8.47 9.05 -9.43
C THR A 123 9.26 10.33 -9.66
N GLN A 124 10.58 10.21 -9.89
CA GLN A 124 11.46 11.35 -10.06
C GLN A 124 11.82 11.58 -11.53
N PRO A 125 11.71 12.83 -12.05
CA PRO A 125 12.08 13.15 -13.42
C PRO A 125 13.51 12.75 -13.75
N GLY A 126 13.68 12.03 -14.87
CA GLY A 126 14.97 11.56 -15.35
C GLY A 126 15.59 10.39 -14.57
N VAL A 127 14.93 9.90 -13.51
CA VAL A 127 15.40 8.80 -12.67
C VAL A 127 14.47 7.59 -12.76
N ALA A 128 13.21 7.74 -12.36
CA ALA A 128 12.19 6.71 -12.47
C ALA A 128 10.82 7.36 -12.63
N GLN A 129 10.02 6.90 -13.58
CA GLN A 129 8.66 7.40 -13.83
C GLN A 129 7.60 6.30 -13.65
N SER A 130 8.02 5.13 -13.19
CA SER A 130 7.14 3.98 -12.94
C SER A 130 7.36 3.46 -11.53
N VAL A 131 6.26 3.00 -10.92
CA VAL A 131 6.29 2.30 -9.63
C VAL A 131 5.66 0.93 -9.83
N VAL A 132 6.42 -0.12 -9.59
CA VAL A 132 5.95 -1.50 -9.64
C VAL A 132 5.52 -1.91 -8.24
N LEU A 133 4.26 -2.35 -8.09
CA LEU A 133 3.76 -2.99 -6.89
C LEU A 133 3.79 -4.49 -7.11
N THR A 134 4.56 -5.20 -6.31
CA THR A 134 4.66 -6.66 -6.40
C THR A 134 4.82 -7.28 -5.01
N ARG A 135 4.88 -8.58 -4.95
CA ARG A 135 5.13 -9.35 -3.72
C ARG A 135 6.10 -10.49 -3.98
N LEU A 136 6.81 -10.89 -2.96
CA LEU A 136 7.59 -12.12 -3.06
C LEU A 136 6.62 -13.33 -2.94
N PRO A 137 6.65 -14.30 -3.88
CA PRO A 137 5.82 -15.50 -3.80
C PRO A 137 6.08 -16.24 -2.49
N GLY A 138 5.03 -16.53 -1.73
CA GLY A 138 5.12 -17.23 -0.45
C GLY A 138 4.45 -18.61 -0.49
N ARG A 139 3.76 -18.95 0.59
CA ARG A 139 2.92 -20.16 0.66
C ARG A 139 1.84 -20.17 -0.43
N THR A 140 1.52 -19.01 -0.98
CA THR A 140 0.58 -18.80 -2.09
C THR A 140 1.30 -18.63 -3.43
N SER A 141 2.45 -19.27 -3.63
CA SER A 141 3.24 -19.18 -4.89
C SER A 141 2.42 -19.59 -6.12
N GLY A 142 1.52 -20.54 -5.98
CA GLY A 142 0.61 -20.96 -7.07
C GLY A 142 -0.34 -19.87 -7.59
N SER A 143 -0.48 -18.75 -6.88
CA SER A 143 -1.28 -17.60 -7.33
C SER A 143 -0.46 -16.49 -8.00
N MET A 144 0.86 -16.70 -8.20
CA MET A 144 1.69 -15.75 -8.96
C MET A 144 1.68 -16.13 -10.44
N PRO A 145 1.24 -15.23 -11.32
CA PRO A 145 1.33 -15.46 -12.75
C PRO A 145 2.77 -15.66 -13.23
N PRO A 146 3.01 -16.49 -14.25
CA PRO A 146 4.31 -16.57 -14.89
C PRO A 146 4.76 -15.19 -15.38
N GLY A 147 6.01 -14.80 -15.07
CA GLY A 147 6.56 -13.52 -15.47
C GLY A 147 6.34 -12.36 -14.49
N GLU A 148 5.62 -12.57 -13.37
CA GLU A 148 5.42 -11.55 -12.33
C GLU A 148 6.34 -11.73 -11.11
N SER A 149 7.46 -12.43 -11.25
CA SER A 149 8.46 -12.54 -10.19
C SER A 149 9.13 -11.18 -9.89
N VAL A 150 9.65 -11.01 -8.69
CA VAL A 150 10.46 -9.84 -8.34
C VAL A 150 11.63 -9.69 -9.30
N ALA A 151 12.28 -10.78 -9.69
CA ALA A 151 13.39 -10.79 -10.67
C ALA A 151 12.96 -10.28 -12.05
N ALA A 152 11.76 -10.67 -12.53
CA ALA A 152 11.26 -10.19 -13.82
C ALA A 152 11.02 -8.67 -13.82
N PHE A 153 10.45 -8.13 -12.75
CA PHE A 153 10.26 -6.68 -12.62
C PHE A 153 11.55 -5.92 -12.32
N ALA A 154 12.52 -6.54 -11.64
CA ALA A 154 13.82 -5.94 -11.35
C ALA A 154 14.59 -5.57 -12.63
N ALA A 155 14.37 -6.28 -13.74
CA ALA A 155 14.99 -5.98 -15.04
C ALA A 155 14.69 -4.54 -15.54
N HIS A 156 13.58 -3.94 -15.10
CA HIS A 156 13.22 -2.58 -15.51
C HIS A 156 13.98 -1.47 -14.78
N GLY A 157 14.59 -1.73 -13.60
CA GLY A 157 15.28 -0.73 -12.80
C GLY A 157 14.38 0.43 -12.31
N ALA A 158 13.06 0.27 -12.37
CA ALA A 158 12.08 1.25 -11.93
C ALA A 158 12.03 1.33 -10.38
N THR A 159 11.22 2.23 -9.82
CA THR A 159 10.91 2.15 -8.38
C THR A 159 10.03 0.93 -8.14
N MET A 160 10.36 0.11 -7.15
CA MET A 160 9.60 -1.10 -6.80
C MET A 160 9.22 -1.09 -5.32
N ALA A 161 7.98 -1.48 -5.05
CA ALA A 161 7.47 -1.73 -3.71
C ALA A 161 7.14 -3.22 -3.57
N VAL A 162 7.86 -3.93 -2.69
CA VAL A 162 7.74 -5.38 -2.52
C VAL A 162 7.02 -5.68 -1.21
N PHE A 163 5.80 -6.17 -1.34
CA PHE A 163 4.96 -6.62 -0.24
C PHE A 163 5.30 -8.06 0.16
N LEU A 164 4.90 -8.47 1.37
CA LEU A 164 4.96 -9.86 1.86
C LEU A 164 6.35 -10.52 1.74
N SER A 165 7.42 -9.73 1.79
CA SER A 165 8.79 -10.19 1.50
C SER A 165 9.66 -10.37 2.75
N ALA A 166 9.34 -9.71 3.86
CA ALA A 166 10.21 -9.61 5.04
C ALA A 166 10.53 -10.94 5.72
N ALA A 167 9.69 -11.97 5.54
CA ALA A 167 9.94 -13.30 6.09
C ALA A 167 11.03 -14.09 5.35
N ARG A 168 11.47 -13.63 4.16
CA ARG A 168 12.44 -14.30 3.26
C ARG A 168 13.46 -13.31 2.71
N PRO A 169 14.26 -12.69 3.58
CA PRO A 169 15.15 -11.59 3.21
C PRO A 169 16.23 -11.98 2.19
N VAL A 170 16.80 -13.18 2.32
CA VAL A 170 17.84 -13.67 1.40
C VAL A 170 17.26 -13.91 0.00
N GLU A 171 16.08 -14.52 -0.09
CA GLU A 171 15.40 -14.78 -1.37
C GLU A 171 15.04 -13.46 -2.07
N LEU A 172 14.54 -12.47 -1.30
CA LEU A 172 14.26 -11.14 -1.84
C LEU A 172 15.52 -10.51 -2.46
N ALA A 173 16.63 -10.51 -1.73
CA ALA A 173 17.88 -9.95 -2.23
C ALA A 173 18.40 -10.69 -3.48
N CYS A 174 18.30 -12.02 -3.51
CA CYS A 174 18.67 -12.83 -4.68
C CYS A 174 17.81 -12.50 -5.90
N GLU A 175 16.50 -12.36 -5.75
CA GLU A 175 15.62 -12.01 -6.87
C GLU A 175 15.87 -10.58 -7.38
N LEU A 176 16.12 -9.63 -6.49
CA LEU A 176 16.45 -8.25 -6.87
C LEU A 176 17.79 -8.14 -7.60
N LEU A 177 18.74 -9.04 -7.33
CA LEU A 177 20.07 -9.08 -7.97
C LEU A 177 20.21 -10.18 -9.04
N ALA A 178 19.09 -10.75 -9.49
CA ALA A 178 19.11 -11.79 -10.51
C ALA A 178 19.78 -11.32 -11.81
N VAL A 179 20.26 -12.26 -12.61
CA VAL A 179 20.87 -11.95 -13.92
C VAL A 179 19.90 -11.17 -14.79
N GLY A 180 20.36 -10.05 -15.33
CA GLY A 180 19.53 -9.13 -16.13
C GLY A 180 18.79 -8.08 -15.31
N SER A 181 18.96 -8.03 -13.98
CA SER A 181 18.41 -6.97 -13.15
C SER A 181 18.92 -5.58 -13.56
N GLY A 182 18.04 -4.59 -13.51
CA GLY A 182 18.37 -3.18 -13.58
C GLY A 182 18.89 -2.59 -12.26
N TYR A 183 18.96 -3.41 -11.20
CA TYR A 183 19.52 -3.02 -9.90
C TYR A 183 20.89 -3.61 -9.68
N SER A 184 21.69 -2.94 -8.84
CA SER A 184 22.99 -3.42 -8.33
C SER A 184 22.92 -3.55 -6.80
N ALA A 185 23.97 -4.10 -6.18
CA ALA A 185 24.08 -4.16 -4.74
C ALA A 185 24.02 -2.77 -4.08
N ASP A 186 24.47 -1.71 -4.78
CA ASP A 186 24.47 -0.33 -4.29
C ASP A 186 23.16 0.40 -4.56
N THR A 187 22.21 -0.21 -5.27
CA THR A 187 20.91 0.42 -5.53
C THR A 187 20.20 0.73 -4.20
N PRO A 188 19.71 1.99 -4.00
CA PRO A 188 19.05 2.38 -2.78
C PRO A 188 17.82 1.54 -2.50
N ALA A 189 17.64 1.19 -1.23
CA ALA A 189 16.47 0.50 -0.72
C ALA A 189 16.04 1.09 0.63
N ALA A 190 14.80 0.88 0.99
CA ALA A 190 14.25 1.25 2.30
C ALA A 190 13.37 0.13 2.83
N ILE A 191 13.49 -0.12 4.13
CA ILE A 191 12.63 -1.02 4.87
C ILE A 191 11.76 -0.19 5.78
N VAL A 192 10.45 -0.25 5.61
CA VAL A 192 9.50 0.46 6.47
C VAL A 192 8.65 -0.56 7.18
N VAL A 193 8.80 -0.61 8.50
CA VAL A 193 8.05 -1.50 9.39
C VAL A 193 6.93 -0.70 10.02
N ARG A 194 5.70 -1.18 9.90
CA ARG A 194 4.50 -0.58 10.51
C ARG A 194 4.38 0.92 10.21
N ALA A 195 4.41 1.25 8.91
CA ALA A 195 4.28 2.64 8.44
C ALA A 195 3.07 3.33 9.08
N SER A 196 3.27 4.53 9.63
CA SER A 196 2.31 5.36 10.37
C SER A 196 1.82 4.81 11.72
N TRP A 197 2.29 3.66 12.17
CA TRP A 197 1.98 3.15 13.51
C TRP A 197 2.86 3.86 14.57
N PRO A 198 2.46 3.85 15.86
CA PRO A 198 3.28 4.47 16.93
C PRO A 198 4.70 3.90 17.08
N ASP A 199 4.90 2.67 16.64
CA ASP A 199 6.19 1.96 16.65
C ASP A 199 6.77 1.78 15.24
N GLU A 200 6.49 2.73 14.33
CA GLU A 200 7.11 2.80 13.01
C GLU A 200 8.63 2.75 13.10
N ARG A 201 9.23 1.95 12.22
CA ARG A 201 10.70 1.93 12.05
C ARG A 201 11.05 2.03 10.58
N VAL A 202 12.03 2.87 10.28
CA VAL A 202 12.55 3.09 8.93
C VAL A 202 14.04 2.78 8.92
N VAL A 203 14.46 1.96 7.97
CA VAL A 203 15.88 1.69 7.70
C VAL A 203 16.16 2.00 6.24
N MET A 204 16.99 3.02 5.99
CA MET A 204 17.55 3.27 4.66
C MET A 204 18.77 2.37 4.47
N THR A 205 18.82 1.66 3.36
CA THR A 205 19.85 0.66 3.05
C THR A 205 20.09 0.59 1.54
N THR A 206 20.76 -0.45 1.10
CA THR A 206 20.93 -0.81 -0.32
C THR A 206 20.40 -2.22 -0.56
N VAL A 207 20.23 -2.61 -1.83
CA VAL A 207 19.80 -3.97 -2.18
C VAL A 207 20.75 -5.00 -1.59
N GLY A 208 22.07 -4.73 -1.60
CA GLY A 208 23.08 -5.62 -0.99
C GLY A 208 22.95 -5.74 0.54
N GLY A 209 22.48 -4.70 1.23
CA GLY A 209 22.30 -4.69 2.68
C GLY A 209 20.94 -5.23 3.15
N LEU A 210 19.96 -5.39 2.24
CA LEU A 210 18.57 -5.72 2.59
C LEU A 210 18.43 -6.98 3.44
N ALA A 211 19.14 -8.05 3.09
CA ALA A 211 18.99 -9.34 3.78
C ALA A 211 19.41 -9.25 5.24
N ASP A 212 20.54 -8.59 5.51
CA ASP A 212 21.07 -8.41 6.86
C ASP A 212 20.20 -7.48 7.71
N ASP A 213 19.74 -6.36 7.10
CA ASP A 213 18.93 -5.37 7.81
C ASP A 213 17.55 -5.92 8.14
N LEU A 214 16.88 -6.61 7.22
CA LEU A 214 15.62 -7.30 7.48
C LEU A 214 15.77 -8.37 8.59
N SER A 215 16.85 -9.14 8.54
CA SER A 215 17.14 -10.15 9.55
C SER A 215 17.37 -9.54 10.93
N ARG A 216 18.11 -8.42 10.99
CA ARG A 216 18.41 -7.68 12.22
C ARG A 216 17.15 -7.02 12.82
N LEU A 217 16.26 -6.51 11.97
CA LEU A 217 14.97 -5.94 12.39
C LEU A 217 14.03 -6.99 13.00
N GLY A 218 14.13 -8.25 12.59
CA GLY A 218 13.32 -9.35 13.09
C GLY A 218 11.82 -9.25 12.78
N ALA A 219 11.39 -8.20 12.06
CA ALA A 219 10.00 -8.00 11.69
C ALA A 219 9.64 -8.87 10.47
N ARG A 220 8.54 -9.61 10.55
CA ARG A 220 8.10 -10.54 9.50
C ARG A 220 6.78 -10.17 8.86
N THR A 221 6.02 -9.29 9.50
CA THR A 221 4.70 -8.83 9.07
C THR A 221 4.64 -7.32 9.09
N THR A 222 3.73 -6.73 8.33
CA THR A 222 3.51 -5.26 8.26
C THR A 222 4.80 -4.52 7.88
N VAL A 223 5.53 -5.07 6.92
CA VAL A 223 6.77 -4.53 6.39
C VAL A 223 6.62 -4.29 4.89
N LEU A 224 7.00 -3.10 4.45
CA LEU A 224 7.13 -2.77 3.04
C LEU A 224 8.59 -2.50 2.71
N VAL A 225 9.08 -3.14 1.66
CA VAL A 225 10.42 -2.88 1.11
C VAL A 225 10.27 -2.03 -0.15
N LEU A 226 10.92 -0.88 -0.18
CA LEU A 226 11.03 0.00 -1.34
C LEU A 226 12.44 -0.14 -1.95
N VAL A 227 12.52 -0.19 -3.28
CA VAL A 227 13.79 -0.33 -4.00
C VAL A 227 13.78 0.60 -5.21
N GLY A 228 14.91 1.19 -5.50
CA GLY A 228 15.09 1.91 -6.76
C GLY A 228 15.90 3.19 -6.65
N PRO A 229 16.40 3.70 -7.78
CA PRO A 229 17.27 4.88 -7.81
C PRO A 229 16.55 6.16 -7.32
N ALA A 230 15.23 6.24 -7.43
CA ALA A 230 14.46 7.39 -6.93
C ALA A 230 14.61 7.60 -5.42
N LEU A 231 14.93 6.56 -4.65
CA LEU A 231 15.11 6.66 -3.20
C LEU A 231 16.38 7.43 -2.79
N ALA A 232 17.35 7.60 -3.69
CA ALA A 232 18.54 8.44 -3.45
C ALA A 232 18.19 9.93 -3.32
N GLY A 233 17.05 10.37 -3.85
CA GLY A 233 16.63 11.78 -3.77
C GLY A 233 17.40 12.73 -4.69
N ALA A 234 18.13 12.20 -5.66
CA ALA A 234 18.96 12.98 -6.59
C ALA A 234 18.25 13.36 -7.90
N GLY A 235 16.94 13.40 -7.91
CA GLY A 235 16.14 13.77 -9.08
C GLY A 235 16.37 15.19 -9.55
N GLY A 236 16.35 15.40 -10.86
CA GLY A 236 16.43 16.71 -11.48
C GLY A 236 15.18 17.56 -11.24
N ARG A 237 15.25 18.84 -11.59
CA ARG A 237 14.09 19.72 -11.56
C ARG A 237 12.99 19.21 -12.50
N SER A 238 11.78 19.12 -12.00
CA SER A 238 10.62 18.80 -12.83
C SER A 238 10.47 19.82 -13.96
N HIS A 239 10.31 19.33 -15.18
CA HIS A 239 10.05 20.20 -16.34
C HIS A 239 8.79 21.03 -16.16
N LEU A 240 7.81 20.53 -15.39
CA LEU A 240 6.59 21.25 -15.03
C LEU A 240 6.88 22.62 -14.39
N TYR A 241 7.93 22.72 -13.57
CA TYR A 241 8.32 23.96 -12.89
C TYR A 241 9.32 24.81 -13.69
N SER A 242 9.70 24.38 -14.90
CA SER A 242 10.56 25.18 -15.77
C SER A 242 9.83 26.47 -16.20
N PRO A 243 10.45 27.65 -16.09
CA PRO A 243 9.85 28.91 -16.59
C PRO A 243 9.51 28.84 -18.08
N GLY A 244 10.28 28.13 -18.87
CA GLY A 244 10.06 27.94 -20.30
C GLY A 244 8.94 26.97 -20.66
N PHE A 245 8.38 26.23 -19.68
CA PHE A 245 7.28 25.30 -19.90
C PHE A 245 5.92 26.02 -19.83
N ALA A 246 5.11 25.89 -20.88
CA ALA A 246 3.76 26.42 -20.93
C ALA A 246 2.75 25.27 -20.90
N HIS A 247 1.63 25.48 -20.21
CA HIS A 247 0.46 24.59 -20.23
C HIS A 247 -0.83 25.44 -20.16
N MET A 248 -1.99 24.80 -20.17
CA MET A 248 -3.30 25.46 -20.25
C MET A 248 -3.49 26.61 -19.23
N PHE A 249 -2.92 26.49 -18.02
CA PHE A 249 -3.06 27.47 -16.94
C PHE A 249 -1.81 28.35 -16.74
N ARG A 250 -0.72 28.15 -17.49
CA ARG A 250 0.53 28.89 -17.31
C ARG A 250 1.23 29.18 -18.64
N ARG A 251 1.44 30.46 -18.93
CA ARG A 251 2.29 30.91 -20.05
C ARG A 251 3.78 30.78 -19.70
N ARG A 252 4.61 30.74 -20.72
CA ARG A 252 6.08 30.82 -20.56
C ARG A 252 6.47 32.10 -19.83
N SER A 253 7.48 32.04 -19.00
CA SER A 253 8.06 33.20 -18.32
C SER A 253 9.58 33.08 -18.30
N ALA A 254 10.29 34.20 -18.09
CA ALA A 254 11.72 34.18 -17.85
C ALA A 254 12.03 33.66 -16.44
N PRO A 255 13.24 33.07 -16.21
CA PRO A 255 13.68 32.69 -14.87
C PRO A 255 13.62 33.87 -13.87
N GLY A 256 13.14 33.62 -12.66
CA GLY A 256 13.05 34.62 -11.61
C GLY A 256 11.95 35.68 -11.78
N THR A 257 11.08 35.57 -12.79
CA THR A 257 9.96 36.49 -13.03
C THR A 257 8.63 35.77 -13.12
N THR A 258 7.55 36.50 -12.79
CA THR A 258 6.16 36.10 -13.01
C THR A 258 5.58 36.67 -14.32
N ALA A 259 6.37 37.41 -15.08
CA ALA A 259 5.91 37.99 -16.37
C ALA A 259 5.36 36.91 -17.28
N GLY A 260 4.15 37.17 -17.83
CA GLY A 260 3.43 36.20 -18.67
C GLY A 260 2.66 35.11 -17.92
N ARG A 261 2.66 35.08 -16.59
CA ARG A 261 1.80 34.21 -15.79
C ARG A 261 0.42 34.86 -15.62
N PRO A 262 -0.67 34.06 -15.65
CA PRO A 262 -1.97 34.56 -15.23
C PRO A 262 -1.92 34.93 -13.74
N ALA A 263 -2.73 35.92 -13.34
CA ALA A 263 -2.88 36.34 -11.96
C ALA A 263 -3.56 35.24 -11.12
#